data_f7008edb8c5bbeed359f12b46e52ce3d
#
_entry.id   f7008edb8c5bbeed359f12b46e52ce3d
#
_cell.length_a   1.000
_cell.length_b   1.000
_cell.length_c   1.000
_cell.angle_alpha   90.00
_cell.angle_beta   90.00
_cell.angle_gamma   90.00
#
_symmetry.space_group_name_H-M   'P 1'
#
loop_
_entity.id
_entity.type
_entity.pdbx_description
1 polymer ?
#
loop_
_entity_poly.entity_id
_entity_poly.type
_entity_poly.pdbx_seq_one_letter_code
_entity_poly.pdbx_strand_id
1 'polypeptide(L)'
;MRNPWLDIPEADYLGHMSSPTVGQRPVLGRLLGEVLETVRPNVVLVLGGSTGNGLEHVNPTITSRVVVVDVNPKYLIRLRERFPNPAFELDLWCGDVIEIGLGRQVFDLVHAGLIFEYVEWPVLLPRIAAALRPGGVLNVILQAPSASSPAVTPTPYSSLRKLESLFRFVEPTALVDAARGEGLNLHARHTEALPAGKSFDGFRFIKDAV
;
A
#
# COMPACT_ATOMS: atom_id res chain seq x y z
N MET A 1 -9.40 16.64 13.05
CA MET A 1 -8.92 17.39 11.84
C MET A 1 -9.34 16.59 10.62
N ARG A 2 -9.80 17.21 9.52
CA ARG A 2 -10.21 16.46 8.32
C ARG A 2 -8.99 15.85 7.65
N ASN A 3 -9.08 14.59 7.23
CA ASN A 3 -7.97 13.90 6.56
C ASN A 3 -7.66 14.56 5.20
N PRO A 4 -6.43 15.10 4.97
CA PRO A 4 -6.09 15.80 3.74
C PRO A 4 -6.23 14.96 2.47
N TRP A 5 -6.14 13.63 2.54
CA TRP A 5 -6.36 12.74 1.39
C TRP A 5 -7.75 12.90 0.76
N LEU A 6 -8.76 13.31 1.55
CA LEU A 6 -10.12 13.58 1.04
C LEU A 6 -10.19 14.80 0.11
N ASP A 7 -9.19 15.68 0.16
CA ASP A 7 -9.13 16.93 -0.59
C ASP A 7 -8.16 16.87 -1.78
N ILE A 8 -7.55 15.69 -2.07
CA ILE A 8 -6.68 15.50 -3.22
C ILE A 8 -7.54 15.02 -4.42
N PRO A 9 -7.63 15.81 -5.51
CA PRO A 9 -8.29 15.35 -6.72
C PRO A 9 -7.60 14.13 -7.32
N GLU A 10 -8.37 13.20 -7.88
CA GLU A 10 -7.84 12.00 -8.53
C GLU A 10 -6.86 12.36 -9.66
N ALA A 11 -7.22 13.33 -10.49
CA ALA A 11 -6.37 13.76 -11.61
C ALA A 11 -5.01 14.28 -11.15
N ASP A 12 -4.99 15.04 -10.04
CA ASP A 12 -3.74 15.53 -9.44
C ASP A 12 -2.89 14.37 -8.89
N TYR A 13 -3.52 13.43 -8.17
CA TYR A 13 -2.85 12.24 -7.67
C TYR A 13 -2.23 11.41 -8.80
N LEU A 14 -3.03 11.07 -9.82
CA LEU A 14 -2.56 10.28 -10.96
C LEU A 14 -1.48 11.00 -11.76
N GLY A 15 -1.66 12.30 -12.01
CA GLY A 15 -0.69 13.12 -12.73
C GLY A 15 0.64 13.22 -11.97
N HIS A 16 0.59 13.43 -10.65
CA HIS A 16 1.77 13.44 -9.79
C HIS A 16 2.51 12.09 -9.84
N MET A 17 1.82 11.00 -9.50
CA MET A 17 2.42 9.67 -9.39
C MET A 17 2.97 9.13 -10.71
N SER A 18 2.43 9.60 -11.84
CA SER A 18 2.87 9.23 -13.20
C SER A 18 3.87 10.22 -13.81
N SER A 19 4.14 11.36 -13.14
CA SER A 19 5.11 12.36 -13.62
C SER A 19 6.49 11.71 -13.82
N PRO A 20 7.22 12.04 -14.91
CA PRO A 20 8.57 11.50 -15.15
C PRO A 20 9.56 11.76 -14.02
N THR A 21 9.38 12.84 -13.26
CA THR A 21 10.23 13.18 -12.10
C THR A 21 9.84 12.41 -10.82
N VAL A 22 8.66 11.82 -10.78
CA VAL A 22 8.16 11.02 -9.65
C VAL A 22 8.28 9.53 -9.95
N GLY A 23 7.69 9.06 -11.07
CA GLY A 23 7.81 7.70 -11.58
C GLY A 23 7.32 6.58 -10.64
N GLN A 24 6.57 6.93 -9.60
CA GLN A 24 6.19 5.97 -8.54
C GLN A 24 5.12 5.00 -9.00
N ARG A 25 4.16 5.46 -9.80
CA ARG A 25 3.01 4.65 -10.19
C ARG A 25 3.37 3.35 -10.92
N PRO A 26 4.21 3.37 -12.00
CA PRO A 26 4.56 2.12 -12.70
C PRO A 26 5.38 1.17 -11.81
N VAL A 27 6.24 1.71 -10.97
CA VAL A 27 7.06 0.90 -10.04
C VAL A 27 6.18 0.22 -9.00
N LEU A 28 5.26 0.93 -8.35
CA LEU A 28 4.33 0.35 -7.37
C LEU A 28 3.43 -0.72 -7.99
N GLY A 29 2.93 -0.49 -9.22
CA GLY A 29 2.12 -1.49 -9.92
C GLY A 29 2.91 -2.79 -10.18
N ARG A 30 4.15 -2.67 -10.67
CA ARG A 30 5.04 -3.81 -10.89
C ARG A 30 5.35 -4.55 -9.59
N LEU A 31 5.68 -3.83 -8.50
CA LEU A 31 5.98 -4.45 -7.19
C LEU A 31 4.79 -5.19 -6.60
N LEU A 32 3.55 -4.69 -6.79
CA LEU A 32 2.36 -5.46 -6.43
C LEU A 32 2.22 -6.71 -7.29
N GLY A 33 2.45 -6.61 -8.62
CA GLY A 33 2.44 -7.76 -9.52
C GLY A 33 3.43 -8.85 -9.10
N GLU A 34 4.67 -8.48 -8.78
CA GLU A 34 5.72 -9.40 -8.34
C GLU A 34 5.38 -10.13 -7.04
N VAL A 35 4.78 -9.45 -6.07
CA VAL A 35 4.37 -10.12 -4.83
C VAL A 35 3.15 -11.03 -5.04
N LEU A 36 2.20 -10.63 -5.89
CA LEU A 36 1.06 -11.49 -6.27
C LEU A 36 1.53 -12.77 -6.95
N GLU A 37 2.48 -12.68 -7.88
CA GLU A 37 3.06 -13.84 -8.57
C GLU A 37 3.84 -14.75 -7.63
N THR A 38 4.64 -14.17 -6.72
CA THR A 38 5.50 -14.92 -5.80
C THR A 38 4.70 -15.62 -4.71
N VAL A 39 3.75 -14.90 -4.08
CA VAL A 39 2.97 -15.38 -2.92
C VAL A 39 1.80 -16.27 -3.38
N ARG A 40 1.23 -15.99 -4.57
CA ARG A 40 0.06 -16.68 -5.13
C ARG A 40 -1.13 -16.71 -4.14
N PRO A 41 -1.52 -15.55 -3.57
CA PRO A 41 -2.54 -15.49 -2.52
C PRO A 41 -3.93 -15.74 -3.08
N ASN A 42 -4.78 -16.43 -2.33
CA ASN A 42 -6.19 -16.58 -2.68
C ASN A 42 -7.00 -15.32 -2.27
N VAL A 43 -6.74 -14.75 -1.10
CA VAL A 43 -7.43 -13.57 -0.58
C VAL A 43 -6.41 -12.47 -0.27
N VAL A 44 -6.59 -11.31 -0.90
CA VAL A 44 -5.67 -10.17 -0.82
C VAL A 44 -6.35 -8.98 -0.16
N LEU A 45 -5.62 -8.29 0.71
CA LEU A 45 -5.98 -6.95 1.22
C LEU A 45 -4.97 -5.92 0.71
N VAL A 46 -5.46 -4.85 0.08
CA VAL A 46 -4.66 -3.69 -0.33
C VAL A 46 -5.06 -2.50 0.52
N LEU A 47 -4.12 -1.96 1.28
CA LEU A 47 -4.31 -0.78 2.13
C LEU A 47 -3.88 0.49 1.39
N GLY A 48 -4.75 1.51 1.36
CA GLY A 48 -4.50 2.73 0.60
C GLY A 48 -4.46 2.48 -0.92
N GLY A 49 -5.38 1.64 -1.43
CA GLY A 49 -5.33 1.16 -2.81
C GLY A 49 -5.65 2.20 -3.88
N SER A 50 -6.05 3.41 -3.48
CA SER A 50 -6.31 4.52 -4.37
C SER A 50 -7.20 4.13 -5.57
N THR A 51 -6.72 4.35 -6.79
CA THR A 51 -7.42 4.02 -8.04
C THR A 51 -7.14 2.61 -8.57
N GLY A 52 -6.61 1.70 -7.73
CA GLY A 52 -6.36 0.29 -8.07
C GLY A 52 -5.13 0.03 -8.93
N ASN A 53 -4.05 0.78 -8.70
CA ASN A 53 -2.79 0.55 -9.40
C ASN A 53 -2.20 -0.82 -9.04
N GLY A 54 -1.85 -1.62 -10.05
CA GLY A 54 -1.30 -2.98 -9.89
C GLY A 54 -2.35 -4.09 -9.82
N LEU A 55 -3.66 -3.78 -9.68
CA LEU A 55 -4.71 -4.80 -9.70
C LEU A 55 -4.87 -5.47 -11.06
N GLU A 56 -4.36 -4.88 -12.13
CA GLU A 56 -4.25 -5.48 -13.47
C GLU A 56 -3.37 -6.75 -13.49
N HIS A 57 -2.53 -6.95 -12.47
CA HIS A 57 -1.68 -8.15 -12.32
C HIS A 57 -2.36 -9.29 -11.54
N VAL A 58 -3.57 -9.09 -11.03
CA VAL A 58 -4.30 -10.14 -10.32
C VAL A 58 -4.64 -11.28 -11.28
N ASN A 59 -4.17 -12.48 -10.96
CA ASN A 59 -4.53 -13.69 -11.69
C ASN A 59 -5.78 -14.33 -11.08
N PRO A 60 -6.95 -14.28 -11.74
CA PRO A 60 -8.20 -14.80 -11.18
C PRO A 60 -8.26 -16.32 -11.02
N THR A 61 -7.32 -17.06 -11.64
CA THR A 61 -7.21 -18.51 -11.41
C THR A 61 -6.54 -18.86 -10.09
N ILE A 62 -5.96 -17.86 -9.40
CA ILE A 62 -5.24 -17.98 -8.13
C ILE A 62 -5.95 -17.18 -7.05
N THR A 63 -6.16 -15.89 -7.33
CA THR A 63 -6.74 -14.93 -6.39
C THR A 63 -8.24 -14.83 -6.64
N SER A 64 -9.02 -15.36 -5.72
CA SER A 64 -10.49 -15.34 -5.81
C SER A 64 -11.08 -14.03 -5.31
N ARG A 65 -10.39 -13.33 -4.37
CA ARG A 65 -10.92 -12.13 -3.73
C ARG A 65 -9.83 -11.10 -3.45
N VAL A 66 -10.13 -9.84 -3.78
CA VAL A 66 -9.32 -8.67 -3.44
C VAL A 66 -10.18 -7.67 -2.68
N VAL A 67 -9.73 -7.30 -1.49
CA VAL A 67 -10.31 -6.21 -0.68
C VAL A 67 -9.40 -5.00 -0.80
N VAL A 68 -9.96 -3.84 -1.14
CA VAL A 68 -9.23 -2.58 -1.20
C VAL A 68 -9.81 -1.61 -0.20
N VAL A 69 -8.97 -1.11 0.70
CA VAL A 69 -9.34 -0.07 1.67
C VAL A 69 -8.76 1.27 1.22
N ASP A 70 -9.59 2.30 1.15
CA ASP A 70 -9.13 3.67 0.94
C ASP A 70 -10.05 4.66 1.65
N VAL A 71 -9.47 5.75 2.18
CA VAL A 71 -10.24 6.80 2.86
C VAL A 71 -11.01 7.68 1.88
N ASN A 72 -10.56 7.79 0.62
CA ASN A 72 -11.14 8.67 -0.39
C ASN A 72 -12.18 7.93 -1.25
N PRO A 73 -13.49 8.20 -1.06
CA PRO A 73 -14.55 7.52 -1.81
C PRO A 73 -14.47 7.76 -3.32
N LYS A 74 -13.92 8.92 -3.76
CA LYS A 74 -13.77 9.23 -5.20
C LYS A 74 -12.73 8.31 -5.86
N TYR A 75 -11.68 7.94 -5.12
CA TYR A 75 -10.69 6.99 -5.61
C TYR A 75 -11.30 5.60 -5.79
N LEU A 76 -12.12 5.17 -4.84
CA LEU A 76 -12.80 3.87 -4.93
C LEU A 76 -13.85 3.84 -6.05
N ILE A 77 -14.56 4.94 -6.31
CA ILE A 77 -15.44 5.06 -7.49
C ILE A 77 -14.63 4.87 -8.76
N ARG A 78 -13.50 5.58 -8.89
CA ARG A 78 -12.62 5.44 -10.06
C ARG A 78 -12.03 4.05 -10.21
N LEU A 79 -11.71 3.41 -9.08
CA LEU A 79 -11.25 2.02 -9.09
C LEU A 79 -12.34 1.09 -9.64
N ARG A 80 -13.58 1.26 -9.19
CA ARG A 80 -14.73 0.48 -9.70
C ARG A 80 -14.93 0.67 -11.20
N GLU A 81 -14.76 1.90 -11.70
CA GLU A 81 -14.86 2.19 -13.15
C GLU A 81 -13.74 1.53 -13.96
N ARG A 82 -12.52 1.41 -13.41
CA ARG A 82 -11.40 0.70 -14.06
C ARG A 82 -11.60 -0.81 -14.10
N PHE A 83 -12.28 -1.36 -13.09
CA PHE A 83 -12.54 -2.80 -12.95
C PHE A 83 -14.05 -3.04 -12.80
N PRO A 84 -14.84 -2.82 -13.89
CA PRO A 84 -16.30 -2.89 -13.79
C PRO A 84 -16.80 -4.32 -13.56
N ASN A 85 -16.12 -5.32 -14.11
CA ASN A 85 -16.46 -6.73 -14.00
C ASN A 85 -15.18 -7.58 -13.93
N PRO A 86 -14.38 -7.47 -12.85
CA PRO A 86 -13.19 -8.29 -12.72
C PRO A 86 -13.57 -9.77 -12.55
N ALA A 87 -12.71 -10.68 -13.02
CA ALA A 87 -12.91 -12.10 -12.90
C ALA A 87 -12.61 -12.66 -11.48
N PHE A 88 -12.46 -11.78 -10.49
CA PHE A 88 -12.31 -12.07 -9.06
C PHE A 88 -13.29 -11.18 -8.26
N GLU A 89 -13.62 -11.58 -7.04
CA GLU A 89 -14.42 -10.74 -6.15
C GLU A 89 -13.63 -9.48 -5.75
N LEU A 90 -14.19 -8.29 -6.02
CA LEU A 90 -13.56 -7.01 -5.70
C LEU A 90 -14.42 -6.23 -4.69
N ASP A 91 -13.97 -6.20 -3.45
CA ASP A 91 -14.58 -5.45 -2.37
C ASP A 91 -13.89 -4.11 -2.16
N LEU A 92 -14.65 -3.04 -2.11
CA LEU A 92 -14.16 -1.69 -1.87
C LEU A 92 -14.68 -1.19 -0.53
N TRP A 93 -13.77 -1.01 0.44
CA TRP A 93 -14.09 -0.55 1.79
C TRP A 93 -13.63 0.91 1.95
N CYS A 94 -14.60 1.82 2.05
CA CYS A 94 -14.32 3.23 2.25
C CYS A 94 -14.19 3.53 3.74
N GLY A 95 -12.99 3.92 4.17
CA GLY A 95 -12.73 4.26 5.58
C GLY A 95 -11.27 4.41 5.92
N ASP A 96 -11.02 4.88 7.14
CA ASP A 96 -9.67 4.97 7.68
C ASP A 96 -9.17 3.54 8.02
N VAL A 97 -7.98 3.20 7.54
CA VAL A 97 -7.35 1.88 7.78
C VAL A 97 -7.09 1.62 9.27
N ILE A 98 -7.00 2.68 10.08
CA ILE A 98 -6.84 2.59 11.54
C ILE A 98 -8.16 2.22 12.23
N GLU A 99 -9.30 2.58 11.65
CA GLU A 99 -10.62 2.39 12.29
C GLU A 99 -11.37 1.19 11.72
N ILE A 100 -11.25 0.94 10.42
CA ILE A 100 -12.02 -0.11 9.73
C ILE A 100 -11.66 -1.50 10.25
N GLY A 101 -12.67 -2.37 10.43
CA GLY A 101 -12.46 -3.74 10.89
C GLY A 101 -11.83 -4.62 9.80
N LEU A 102 -10.58 -5.05 9.98
CA LEU A 102 -9.89 -5.91 9.01
C LEU A 102 -10.25 -7.40 9.13
N GLY A 103 -10.95 -7.81 10.21
CA GLY A 103 -11.21 -9.22 10.48
C GLY A 103 -10.01 -9.92 11.14
N ARG A 104 -10.09 -11.24 11.26
CA ARG A 104 -9.03 -12.07 11.85
C ARG A 104 -8.78 -13.30 10.96
N GLN A 105 -7.51 -13.57 10.66
CA GLN A 105 -7.09 -14.72 9.86
C GLN A 105 -7.87 -14.88 8.53
N VAL A 106 -8.06 -13.76 7.82
CA VAL A 106 -8.84 -13.70 6.57
C VAL A 106 -7.94 -13.68 5.34
N PHE A 107 -6.80 -12.97 5.43
CA PHE A 107 -5.99 -12.67 4.26
C PHE A 107 -4.72 -13.53 4.16
N ASP A 108 -4.39 -13.93 2.93
CA ASP A 108 -3.13 -14.59 2.60
C ASP A 108 -2.03 -13.56 2.32
N LEU A 109 -2.41 -12.38 1.81
CA LEU A 109 -1.52 -11.26 1.54
C LEU A 109 -2.18 -9.95 2.00
N VAL A 110 -1.44 -9.15 2.77
CA VAL A 110 -1.73 -7.73 2.99
C VAL A 110 -0.64 -6.91 2.31
N HIS A 111 -1.05 -6.02 1.39
CA HIS A 111 -0.15 -5.08 0.70
C HIS A 111 -0.35 -3.68 1.23
N ALA A 112 0.73 -3.07 1.73
CA ALA A 112 0.80 -1.72 2.28
C ALA A 112 1.84 -0.90 1.48
N GLY A 113 1.42 -0.34 0.34
CA GLY A 113 2.27 0.47 -0.53
C GLY A 113 2.17 1.95 -0.20
N LEU A 114 3.20 2.55 0.42
CA LEU A 114 3.27 3.96 0.79
C LEU A 114 2.10 4.43 1.68
N ILE A 115 1.60 3.58 2.55
CA ILE A 115 0.52 3.93 3.48
C ILE A 115 1.06 4.20 4.90
N PHE A 116 2.13 3.52 5.30
CA PHE A 116 2.67 3.63 6.65
C PHE A 116 3.24 5.02 6.95
N GLU A 117 3.66 5.76 5.94
CA GLU A 117 4.14 7.14 6.07
C GLU A 117 3.02 8.15 6.41
N TYR A 118 1.76 7.76 6.26
CA TYR A 118 0.59 8.65 6.39
C TYR A 118 -0.35 8.28 7.52
N VAL A 119 -0.06 7.18 8.24
CA VAL A 119 -0.90 6.67 9.32
C VAL A 119 -0.06 6.33 10.55
N GLU A 120 -0.71 6.17 11.69
CA GLU A 120 -0.07 5.62 12.91
C GLU A 120 0.20 4.12 12.73
N TRP A 121 1.22 3.81 11.92
CA TRP A 121 1.54 2.43 11.54
C TRP A 121 1.80 1.49 12.74
N PRO A 122 2.33 1.94 13.91
CA PRO A 122 2.47 1.06 15.06
C PRO A 122 1.11 0.59 15.62
N VAL A 123 0.04 1.38 15.42
CA VAL A 123 -1.32 0.99 15.78
C VAL A 123 -1.94 0.06 14.73
N LEU A 124 -1.59 0.27 13.46
CA LEU A 124 -2.11 -0.53 12.34
C LEU A 124 -1.46 -1.93 12.28
N LEU A 125 -0.18 -2.05 12.60
CA LEU A 125 0.60 -3.27 12.45
C LEU A 125 0.03 -4.49 13.19
N PRO A 126 -0.32 -4.43 14.48
CA PRO A 126 -0.94 -5.57 15.19
C PRO A 126 -2.30 -5.96 14.59
N ARG A 127 -3.05 -5.01 14.02
CA ARG A 127 -4.32 -5.29 13.34
C ARG A 127 -4.11 -6.04 12.03
N ILE A 128 -3.07 -5.67 11.27
CA ILE A 128 -2.64 -6.40 10.08
C ILE A 128 -2.21 -7.83 10.46
N ALA A 129 -1.38 -7.96 11.49
CA ALA A 129 -0.93 -9.26 11.98
C ALA A 129 -2.12 -10.15 12.37
N ALA A 130 -3.12 -9.60 13.06
CA ALA A 130 -4.33 -10.35 13.42
C ALA A 130 -5.17 -10.73 12.20
N ALA A 131 -5.20 -9.91 11.16
CA ALA A 131 -5.99 -10.14 9.94
C ALA A 131 -5.34 -11.19 8.99
N LEU A 132 -4.03 -11.35 9.05
CA LEU A 132 -3.31 -12.36 8.29
C LEU A 132 -3.56 -13.77 8.84
N ARG A 133 -3.71 -14.74 7.95
CA ARG A 133 -3.68 -16.16 8.29
C ARG A 133 -2.29 -16.58 8.76
N PRO A 134 -2.15 -17.67 9.53
CA PRO A 134 -0.86 -18.31 9.75
C PRO A 134 -0.17 -18.59 8.41
N GLY A 135 1.12 -18.24 8.28
CA GLY A 135 1.86 -18.30 7.03
C GLY A 135 1.52 -17.20 6.01
N GLY A 136 0.56 -16.32 6.31
CA GLY A 136 0.22 -15.18 5.46
C GLY A 136 1.33 -14.14 5.39
N VAL A 137 1.29 -13.31 4.35
CA VAL A 137 2.36 -12.36 4.02
C VAL A 137 1.91 -10.91 4.21
N LEU A 138 2.72 -10.11 4.90
CA LEU A 138 2.67 -8.66 4.85
C LEU A 138 3.76 -8.16 3.90
N ASN A 139 3.35 -7.43 2.85
CA ASN A 139 4.25 -6.74 1.94
C ASN A 139 4.14 -5.23 2.16
N VAL A 140 5.23 -4.59 2.58
CA VAL A 140 5.31 -3.15 2.84
C VAL A 140 6.26 -2.51 1.85
N ILE A 141 5.84 -1.41 1.24
CA ILE A 141 6.71 -0.54 0.44
C ILE A 141 6.76 0.82 1.12
N LEU A 142 7.97 1.28 1.43
CA LEU A 142 8.24 2.57 2.06
C LEU A 142 9.04 3.46 1.12
N GLN A 143 8.84 4.77 1.19
CA GLN A 143 9.76 5.72 0.58
C GLN A 143 10.99 5.86 1.47
N ALA A 144 12.18 5.55 0.93
CA ALA A 144 13.42 5.76 1.64
C ALA A 144 13.74 7.27 1.76
N PRO A 145 14.38 7.71 2.87
CA PRO A 145 14.90 9.05 2.97
C PRO A 145 15.88 9.38 1.85
N SER A 146 15.81 10.60 1.30
CA SER A 146 16.74 11.09 0.29
C SER A 146 17.31 12.43 0.71
N ALA A 147 18.63 12.59 0.66
CA ALA A 147 19.30 13.86 0.95
C ALA A 147 19.06 14.92 -0.15
N SER A 148 18.70 14.47 -1.36
CA SER A 148 18.57 15.33 -2.55
C SER A 148 17.13 15.66 -2.94
N SER A 149 16.14 15.04 -2.28
CA SER A 149 14.73 15.21 -2.68
C SER A 149 13.80 15.32 -1.48
N PRO A 150 12.81 16.26 -1.50
CA PRO A 150 11.82 16.37 -0.44
C PRO A 150 10.90 15.13 -0.39
N ALA A 151 10.23 14.91 0.74
CA ALA A 151 9.29 13.81 0.93
C ALA A 151 8.23 13.75 -0.18
N VAL A 152 7.58 14.87 -0.48
CA VAL A 152 6.68 15.02 -1.63
C VAL A 152 7.43 15.78 -2.73
N THR A 153 7.67 15.13 -3.87
CA THR A 153 8.36 15.76 -5.00
C THR A 153 7.53 16.91 -5.56
N PRO A 154 8.10 18.12 -5.76
CA PRO A 154 7.39 19.22 -6.39
C PRO A 154 6.95 18.85 -7.81
N THR A 155 5.66 19.06 -8.11
CA THR A 155 5.06 18.89 -9.44
C THR A 155 4.04 20.01 -9.67
N PRO A 156 3.51 20.20 -10.88
CA PRO A 156 2.42 21.14 -11.12
C PRO A 156 1.15 20.87 -10.31
N TYR A 157 1.01 19.67 -9.73
CA TYR A 157 -0.15 19.23 -8.95
C TYR A 157 -0.05 19.69 -7.50
N SER A 158 -0.34 20.96 -7.26
CA SER A 158 -0.09 21.62 -5.96
C SER A 158 -0.92 21.06 -4.80
N SER A 159 -2.04 20.38 -5.06
CA SER A 159 -2.89 19.77 -4.02
C SER A 159 -2.11 18.76 -3.16
N LEU A 160 -1.12 18.06 -3.75
CA LEU A 160 -0.30 17.04 -3.06
C LEU A 160 0.57 17.64 -1.94
N ARG A 161 0.86 18.95 -1.97
CA ARG A 161 1.60 19.63 -0.88
C ARG A 161 0.91 19.51 0.48
N LYS A 162 -0.43 19.36 0.48
CA LYS A 162 -1.18 19.12 1.72
C LYS A 162 -0.75 17.86 2.47
N LEU A 163 -0.15 16.91 1.77
CA LEU A 163 0.33 15.65 2.35
C LEU A 163 1.67 15.80 3.10
N GLU A 164 2.42 16.87 2.86
CA GLU A 164 3.71 17.10 3.53
C GLU A 164 3.56 17.16 5.06
N SER A 165 2.44 17.69 5.54
CA SER A 165 2.15 17.77 6.98
C SER A 165 1.84 16.42 7.63
N LEU A 166 1.38 15.45 6.85
CA LEU A 166 1.07 14.09 7.32
C LEU A 166 2.24 13.13 7.17
N PHE A 167 3.08 13.36 6.16
CA PHE A 167 4.14 12.43 5.81
C PHE A 167 5.15 12.27 6.96
N ARG A 168 5.46 11.02 7.28
CA ARG A 168 6.51 10.65 8.24
C ARG A 168 7.32 9.51 7.66
N PHE A 169 8.64 9.66 7.62
CA PHE A 169 9.51 8.53 7.30
C PHE A 169 9.36 7.44 8.35
N VAL A 170 9.23 6.21 7.87
CA VAL A 170 9.23 5.02 8.72
C VAL A 170 10.66 4.51 8.82
N GLU A 171 11.15 4.38 10.04
CA GLU A 171 12.50 3.88 10.25
C GLU A 171 12.49 2.34 10.04
N PRO A 172 13.32 1.81 9.11
CA PRO A 172 13.31 0.39 8.74
C PRO A 172 13.55 -0.59 9.90
N THR A 173 14.48 -0.28 10.80
CA THR A 173 14.77 -1.16 11.94
C THR A 173 13.62 -1.17 12.94
N ALA A 174 13.00 -0.02 13.20
CA ALA A 174 11.81 0.06 14.05
C ALA A 174 10.64 -0.77 13.49
N LEU A 175 10.42 -0.71 12.16
CA LEU A 175 9.40 -1.53 11.51
C LEU A 175 9.69 -3.03 11.67
N VAL A 176 10.93 -3.46 11.43
CA VAL A 176 11.33 -4.89 11.54
C VAL A 176 11.18 -5.40 12.96
N ASP A 177 11.59 -4.61 13.96
CA ASP A 177 11.50 -5.01 15.35
C ASP A 177 10.04 -5.07 15.84
N ALA A 178 9.22 -4.09 15.48
CA ALA A 178 7.79 -4.11 15.79
C ALA A 178 7.07 -5.28 15.10
N ALA A 179 7.38 -5.55 13.82
CA ALA A 179 6.81 -6.67 13.08
C ALA A 179 7.12 -8.02 13.76
N ARG A 180 8.38 -8.21 14.20
CA ARG A 180 8.79 -9.40 14.95
C ARG A 180 7.99 -9.55 16.23
N GLY A 181 7.72 -8.45 16.95
CA GLY A 181 6.88 -8.46 18.16
C GLY A 181 5.44 -8.94 17.92
N GLU A 182 4.94 -8.81 16.69
CA GLU A 182 3.61 -9.25 16.25
C GLU A 182 3.62 -10.63 15.54
N GLY A 183 4.74 -11.39 15.61
CA GLY A 183 4.89 -12.68 14.95
C GLY A 183 5.02 -12.58 13.42
N LEU A 184 5.50 -11.45 12.90
CA LEU A 184 5.77 -11.20 11.50
C LEU A 184 7.29 -11.21 11.27
N ASN A 185 7.82 -12.29 10.71
CA ASN A 185 9.25 -12.46 10.49
C ASN A 185 9.67 -11.91 9.13
N LEU A 186 10.73 -11.10 9.10
CA LEU A 186 11.29 -10.58 7.86
C LEU A 186 11.84 -11.74 7.01
N HIS A 187 11.26 -11.90 5.81
CA HIS A 187 11.64 -12.92 4.83
C HIS A 187 12.50 -12.35 3.71
N ALA A 188 12.18 -11.13 3.24
CA ALA A 188 12.91 -10.48 2.17
C ALA A 188 12.90 -8.95 2.33
N ARG A 189 13.99 -8.32 1.89
CA ARG A 189 14.11 -6.88 1.73
C ARG A 189 14.74 -6.56 0.38
N HIS A 190 14.27 -5.52 -0.29
CA HIS A 190 14.87 -5.01 -1.53
C HIS A 190 14.77 -3.50 -1.57
N THR A 191 15.60 -2.87 -2.40
CA THR A 191 15.55 -1.44 -2.66
C THR A 191 15.33 -1.23 -4.16
N GLU A 192 14.40 -0.37 -4.52
CA GLU A 192 14.04 -0.04 -5.89
C GLU A 192 14.33 1.43 -6.17
N ALA A 193 15.22 1.70 -7.13
CA ALA A 193 15.55 3.08 -7.51
C ALA A 193 14.42 3.76 -8.28
N LEU A 194 14.23 5.05 -7.99
CA LEU A 194 13.24 5.91 -8.63
C LEU A 194 13.92 7.11 -9.30
N PRO A 195 13.21 7.82 -10.20
CA PRO A 195 13.68 9.10 -10.71
C PRO A 195 14.01 10.09 -9.59
N ALA A 196 14.81 11.10 -9.93
CA ALA A 196 15.22 12.19 -9.03
C ALA A 196 15.94 11.74 -7.74
N GLY A 197 16.64 10.59 -7.78
CA GLY A 197 17.46 10.11 -6.67
C GLY A 197 16.68 9.61 -5.46
N LYS A 198 15.40 9.31 -5.65
CA LYS A 198 14.57 8.61 -4.66
C LYS A 198 14.71 7.09 -4.79
N SER A 199 14.24 6.39 -3.77
CA SER A 199 14.09 4.94 -3.81
C SER A 199 12.93 4.48 -2.93
N PHE A 200 12.46 3.27 -3.20
CA PHE A 200 11.60 2.53 -2.29
C PHE A 200 12.39 1.45 -1.59
N ASP A 201 12.08 1.23 -0.32
CA ASP A 201 12.46 0.04 0.43
C ASP A 201 11.24 -0.88 0.54
N GLY A 202 11.37 -2.09 0.02
CA GLY A 202 10.35 -3.13 0.10
C GLY A 202 10.71 -4.16 1.17
N PHE A 203 9.71 -4.50 1.99
CA PHE A 203 9.82 -5.50 3.06
C PHE A 203 8.74 -6.54 2.89
N ARG A 204 9.12 -7.81 2.96
CA ARG A 204 8.18 -8.93 2.98
C ARG A 204 8.33 -9.68 4.30
N PHE A 205 7.25 -9.74 5.06
CA PHE A 205 7.19 -10.47 6.31
C PHE A 205 6.26 -11.67 6.16
N ILE A 206 6.58 -12.78 6.82
CA ILE A 206 5.73 -13.97 6.90
C ILE A 206 5.25 -14.11 8.34
N LYS A 207 3.94 -14.29 8.52
CA LYS A 207 3.35 -14.54 9.82
C LYS A 207 3.66 -15.94 10.29
N ASP A 208 3.95 -16.07 11.58
CA ASP A 208 4.15 -17.37 12.22
C ASP A 208 2.99 -18.34 11.93
N ALA A 209 3.32 -19.63 11.84
CA ALA A 209 2.37 -20.70 11.50
C ALA A 209 1.58 -21.23 12.70
N VAL A 210 1.69 -20.58 13.88
CA VAL A 210 1.01 -21.04 15.13
C VAL A 210 -0.27 -20.28 15.38
#